data_107d7938de309650d5a37da50b49a31e
#
_entry.id   107d7938de309650d5a37da50b49a31e
#
_cell.length_a   1.000
_cell.length_b   1.000
_cell.length_c   1.000
_cell.angle_alpha   90.00
_cell.angle_beta   90.00
_cell.angle_gamma   90.00
#
_symmetry.space_group_name_H-M   'P 1'
#
loop_
_entity.id
_entity.type
_entity.pdbx_description
1 polymer ?
#
loop_
_entity_poly.entity_id
_entity_poly.type
_entity_poly.pdbx_seq_one_letter_code
_entity_poly.pdbx_strand_id
1 'polypeptide(L)'
;MPAPAYLLVEMNITDPERYKDYMARAPEAVKAAGGEYLVRGGRHETLEGDWQPHRVAMLRFPSYEQAKAFYDGEKYTLARGFREGCTEYFNMVLVEGVAAPV
;
A
#
# COMPACT_ATOMS: atom_id res chain seq x y z
N MET A 1 8.26 16.49 16.19
CA MET A 1 7.62 15.23 15.79
C MET A 1 7.90 14.97 14.33
N PRO A 2 8.35 13.77 13.97
CA PRO A 2 8.55 13.47 12.57
C PRO A 2 7.20 13.42 11.84
N ALA A 3 7.21 13.76 10.57
CA ALA A 3 6.04 13.65 9.75
C ALA A 3 5.73 12.18 9.47
N PRO A 4 4.47 11.77 9.48
CA PRO A 4 4.10 10.44 9.01
C PRO A 4 4.32 10.34 7.51
N ALA A 5 4.28 9.13 6.99
CA ALA A 5 4.37 8.93 5.54
C ALA A 5 3.29 7.94 5.12
N TYR A 6 2.89 8.05 3.87
CA TYR A 6 1.81 7.25 3.33
C TYR A 6 2.23 6.54 2.07
N LEU A 7 1.76 5.31 1.92
CA LEU A 7 1.82 4.61 0.64
C LEU A 7 0.44 4.66 0.03
N LEU A 8 0.35 5.27 -1.14
CA LEU A 8 -0.88 5.35 -1.91
C LEU A 8 -0.81 4.28 -2.98
N VAL A 9 -1.75 3.36 -2.94
CA VAL A 9 -1.69 2.16 -3.77
C VAL A 9 -2.99 2.02 -4.57
N GLU A 10 -2.85 1.71 -5.84
CA GLU A 10 -3.99 1.35 -6.67
C GLU A 10 -3.63 0.17 -7.56
N MET A 11 -4.58 -0.69 -7.83
CA MET A 11 -4.33 -1.85 -8.64
C MET A 11 -5.63 -2.37 -9.25
N ASN A 12 -5.48 -3.21 -10.28
CA ASN A 12 -6.57 -4.02 -10.80
C ASN A 12 -6.18 -5.48 -10.62
N ILE A 13 -6.87 -6.18 -9.73
CA ILE A 13 -6.60 -7.58 -9.44
C ILE A 13 -7.28 -8.43 -10.50
N THR A 14 -6.49 -9.23 -11.22
CA THR A 14 -6.99 -10.10 -12.29
C THR A 14 -7.04 -11.57 -11.87
N ASP A 15 -6.29 -11.94 -10.83
CA ASP A 15 -6.31 -13.30 -10.28
C ASP A 15 -6.52 -13.20 -8.76
N PRO A 16 -7.77 -13.05 -8.31
CA PRO A 16 -8.05 -12.87 -6.89
C PRO A 16 -7.71 -14.09 -6.04
N GLU A 17 -7.75 -15.30 -6.58
CA GLU A 17 -7.41 -16.48 -5.80
C GLU A 17 -5.93 -16.49 -5.42
N ARG A 18 -5.05 -16.25 -6.41
CA ARG A 18 -3.61 -16.20 -6.12
C ARG A 18 -3.24 -14.96 -5.32
N TYR A 19 -3.97 -13.86 -5.52
CA TYR A 19 -3.72 -12.63 -4.79
C TYR A 19 -3.92 -12.78 -3.29
N LYS A 20 -4.72 -13.75 -2.85
CA LYS A 20 -4.94 -14.04 -1.44
C LYS A 20 -3.64 -14.39 -0.72
N ASP A 21 -2.69 -15.02 -1.41
CA ASP A 21 -1.39 -15.34 -0.82
C ASP A 21 -0.62 -14.07 -0.46
N TYR A 22 -0.67 -13.06 -1.34
CA TYR A 22 -0.08 -11.76 -1.07
C TYR A 22 -0.80 -11.08 0.10
N MET A 23 -2.13 -11.09 0.08
CA MET A 23 -2.94 -10.45 1.13
C MET A 23 -2.76 -11.09 2.50
N ALA A 24 -2.37 -12.36 2.53
CA ALA A 24 -2.09 -13.04 3.79
C ALA A 24 -0.74 -12.65 4.38
N ARG A 25 0.20 -12.22 3.55
CA ARG A 25 1.58 -11.93 3.98
C ARG A 25 1.90 -10.46 4.14
N ALA A 26 1.31 -9.60 3.30
CA ALA A 26 1.59 -8.17 3.33
C ALA A 26 1.29 -7.51 4.68
N PRO A 27 0.15 -7.82 5.35
CA PRO A 27 -0.16 -7.18 6.64
C PRO A 27 0.89 -7.44 7.72
N GLU A 28 1.48 -8.62 7.74
CA GLU A 28 2.52 -8.94 8.71
C GLU A 28 3.77 -8.09 8.48
N ALA A 29 4.16 -7.91 7.21
CA ALA A 29 5.28 -7.05 6.87
C ALA A 29 5.01 -5.59 7.22
N VAL A 30 3.80 -5.12 6.98
CA VAL A 30 3.37 -3.76 7.34
C VAL A 30 3.46 -3.55 8.84
N LYS A 31 2.90 -4.47 9.61
CA LYS A 31 2.89 -4.39 11.06
C LYS A 31 4.32 -4.42 11.64
N ALA A 32 5.17 -5.28 11.11
CA ALA A 32 6.55 -5.41 11.57
C ALA A 32 7.33 -4.11 11.37
N ALA A 33 6.96 -3.30 10.39
CA ALA A 33 7.62 -2.03 10.10
C ALA A 33 6.95 -0.83 10.79
N GLY A 34 5.96 -1.08 11.64
CA GLY A 34 5.26 -0.03 12.37
C GLY A 34 4.16 0.66 11.56
N GLY A 35 3.76 0.06 10.45
CA GLY A 35 2.72 0.62 9.60
C GLY A 35 1.33 0.14 9.95
N GLU A 36 0.35 0.77 9.35
CA GLU A 36 -1.05 0.37 9.49
C GLU A 36 -1.82 0.66 8.21
N TYR A 37 -2.86 -0.12 7.97
CA TYR A 37 -3.76 0.14 6.85
C TYR A 37 -4.78 1.19 7.24
N LEU A 38 -4.95 2.21 6.39
CA LEU A 38 -5.99 3.21 6.54
C LEU A 38 -7.14 2.95 5.58
N VAL A 39 -6.81 2.45 4.39
CA VAL A 39 -7.77 2.07 3.36
C VAL A 39 -7.30 0.74 2.79
N ARG A 40 -8.23 -0.20 2.63
CA ARG A 40 -7.88 -1.51 2.07
C ARG A 40 -9.03 -2.02 1.22
N GLY A 41 -9.14 -1.45 0.01
CA GLY A 41 -10.16 -1.86 -0.94
C GLY A 41 -11.56 -1.39 -0.57
N GLY A 42 -11.68 -0.26 0.11
CA GLY A 42 -12.97 0.29 0.47
C GLY A 42 -13.70 0.90 -0.70
N ARG A 43 -14.96 1.25 -0.46
CA ARG A 43 -15.79 1.92 -1.46
C ARG A 43 -15.15 3.24 -1.86
N HIS A 44 -15.14 3.53 -3.16
CA HIS A 44 -14.54 4.75 -3.69
C HIS A 44 -15.27 5.20 -4.95
N GLU A 45 -15.12 6.46 -5.31
CA GLU A 45 -15.66 7.00 -6.55
C GLU A 45 -14.80 8.18 -6.99
N THR A 46 -14.67 8.35 -8.29
CA THR A 46 -13.95 9.49 -8.86
C THR A 46 -14.88 10.69 -8.87
N LEU A 47 -14.47 11.76 -8.20
CA LEU A 47 -15.28 12.99 -8.14
C LEU A 47 -14.90 13.97 -9.24
N GLU A 48 -13.67 13.96 -9.69
CA GLU A 48 -13.17 14.82 -10.77
C GLU A 48 -12.06 14.11 -11.52
N GLY A 49 -11.96 14.39 -12.81
CA GLY A 49 -10.86 13.91 -13.64
C GLY A 49 -11.08 12.53 -14.23
N ASP A 50 -10.07 12.06 -14.92
CA ASP A 50 -10.14 10.81 -15.68
C ASP A 50 -9.60 9.59 -14.92
N TRP A 51 -9.09 9.80 -13.72
CA TRP A 51 -8.53 8.71 -12.95
C TRP A 51 -9.62 7.80 -12.39
N GLN A 52 -9.64 6.57 -12.84
CA GLN A 52 -10.66 5.57 -12.46
C GLN A 52 -9.96 4.37 -11.84
N PRO A 53 -9.53 4.46 -10.57
CA PRO A 53 -8.86 3.32 -9.94
C PRO A 53 -9.82 2.16 -9.73
N HIS A 54 -9.34 0.94 -9.94
CA HIS A 54 -10.14 -0.26 -9.70
C HIS A 54 -10.22 -0.59 -8.22
N ARG A 55 -9.09 -0.51 -7.52
CA ARG A 55 -9.02 -0.79 -6.09
C ARG A 55 -7.96 0.11 -5.47
N VAL A 56 -8.28 0.69 -4.32
CA VAL A 56 -7.40 1.63 -3.64
C VAL A 56 -7.03 1.07 -2.27
N ALA A 57 -5.76 1.20 -1.91
CA ALA A 57 -5.28 0.94 -0.56
C ALA A 57 -4.43 2.10 -0.11
N MET A 58 -4.37 2.33 1.18
CA MET A 58 -3.54 3.38 1.75
C MET A 58 -2.97 2.89 3.06
N LEU A 59 -1.67 3.06 3.24
CA LEU A 59 -0.96 2.67 4.44
C LEU A 59 -0.30 3.89 5.06
N ARG A 60 -0.15 3.87 6.38
CA ARG A 60 0.53 4.93 7.12
C ARG A 60 1.72 4.33 7.86
N PHE A 61 2.84 5.04 7.84
CA PHE A 61 4.05 4.70 8.58
C PHE A 61 4.49 5.90 9.42
N PRO A 62 5.22 5.67 10.51
CA PRO A 62 5.65 6.77 11.40
C PRO A 62 6.55 7.79 10.70
N SER A 63 7.29 7.39 9.67
CA SER A 63 8.17 8.29 8.94
C SER A 63 8.38 7.81 7.51
N TYR A 64 8.87 8.72 6.68
CA TYR A 64 9.21 8.42 5.29
C TYR A 64 10.25 7.29 5.23
N GLU A 65 11.28 7.38 6.09
CA GLU A 65 12.38 6.41 6.11
C GLU A 65 11.91 5.02 6.52
N GLN A 66 10.97 4.95 7.47
CA GLN A 66 10.41 3.66 7.87
C GLN A 66 9.56 3.04 6.75
N ALA A 67 8.80 3.85 6.04
CA ALA A 67 8.01 3.37 4.90
C ALA A 67 8.94 2.85 3.79
N LYS A 68 10.02 3.56 3.52
CA LYS A 68 10.99 3.15 2.51
C LYS A 68 11.68 1.85 2.93
N ALA A 69 12.04 1.74 4.21
CA ALA A 69 12.66 0.53 4.76
C ALA A 69 11.71 -0.67 4.68
N PHE A 70 10.42 -0.45 4.91
CA PHE A 70 9.42 -1.49 4.72
C PHE A 70 9.45 -2.01 3.28
N TYR A 71 9.40 -1.09 2.31
CA TYR A 71 9.36 -1.48 0.90
C TYR A 71 10.62 -2.24 0.47
N ASP A 72 11.77 -1.79 0.92
CA ASP A 72 13.06 -2.38 0.56
C ASP A 72 13.40 -3.61 1.43
N GLY A 73 12.63 -3.86 2.48
CA GLY A 73 12.91 -4.93 3.43
C GLY A 73 12.60 -6.32 2.89
N GLU A 74 13.19 -7.32 3.53
CA GLU A 74 13.06 -8.70 3.11
C GLU A 74 11.64 -9.22 3.19
N LYS A 75 10.91 -8.89 4.25
CA LYS A 75 9.55 -9.36 4.44
C LYS A 75 8.61 -8.93 3.33
N TYR A 76 8.66 -7.66 2.96
CA TYR A 76 7.80 -7.19 1.89
C TYR A 76 8.28 -7.66 0.52
N THR A 77 9.58 -7.78 0.34
CA THR A 77 10.13 -8.31 -0.92
C THR A 77 9.61 -9.73 -1.17
N LEU A 78 9.57 -10.56 -0.12
CA LEU A 78 9.02 -11.91 -0.23
C LEU A 78 7.52 -11.87 -0.49
N ALA A 79 6.77 -11.05 0.26
CA ALA A 79 5.33 -10.93 0.07
C ALA A 79 5.01 -10.48 -1.35
N ARG A 80 5.76 -9.54 -1.87
CA ARG A 80 5.56 -8.97 -3.20
C ARG A 80 5.65 -10.02 -4.31
N GLY A 81 6.49 -11.02 -4.13
CA GLY A 81 6.61 -12.11 -5.09
C GLY A 81 5.31 -12.88 -5.28
N PHE A 82 4.46 -12.92 -4.26
CA PHE A 82 3.19 -13.65 -4.33
C PHE A 82 2.13 -12.93 -5.17
N ARG A 83 2.31 -11.65 -5.48
CA ARG A 83 1.33 -10.95 -6.33
C ARG A 83 1.75 -10.86 -7.81
N GLU A 84 2.91 -11.38 -8.15
CA GLU A 84 3.34 -11.38 -9.54
C GLU A 84 2.36 -12.13 -10.42
N GLY A 85 1.94 -11.50 -11.52
CA GLY A 85 0.98 -12.07 -12.44
C GLY A 85 -0.47 -12.02 -11.96
N CYS A 86 -0.73 -11.44 -10.78
CA CYS A 86 -2.08 -11.37 -10.22
C CYS A 86 -2.81 -10.07 -10.53
N THR A 87 -2.12 -9.09 -11.08
CA THR A 87 -2.71 -7.77 -11.36
C THR A 87 -2.38 -7.33 -12.77
N GLU A 88 -3.30 -6.56 -13.35
CA GLU A 88 -3.07 -5.89 -14.62
C GLU A 88 -2.06 -4.77 -14.44
N TYR A 89 -2.21 -4.03 -13.34
CA TYR A 89 -1.26 -3.00 -12.94
C TYR A 89 -1.26 -2.92 -11.42
N PHE A 90 -0.17 -2.38 -10.87
CA PHE A 90 -0.02 -2.17 -9.44
C PHE A 90 0.86 -0.95 -9.25
N ASN A 91 0.26 0.15 -8.82
CA ASN A 91 0.96 1.41 -8.62
C ASN A 91 1.05 1.74 -7.14
N MET A 92 2.22 2.18 -6.71
CA MET A 92 2.46 2.52 -5.32
C MET A 92 3.32 3.77 -5.26
N VAL A 93 2.85 4.79 -4.55
CA VAL A 93 3.56 6.06 -4.39
C VAL A 93 3.77 6.32 -2.91
N LEU A 94 5.01 6.63 -2.53
CA LEU A 94 5.35 7.01 -1.18
C LEU A 94 5.32 8.53 -1.10
N VAL A 95 4.54 9.07 -0.14
CA VAL A 95 4.44 10.51 0.03
C VAL A 95 4.53 10.86 1.52
N GLU A 96 5.34 11.88 1.82
CA GLU A 96 5.47 12.36 3.19
C GLU A 96 4.24 13.19 3.57
N GLY A 97 3.73 12.96 4.77
CA GLY A 97 2.57 13.67 5.26
C GLY A 97 2.93 14.96 5.97
N VAL A 98 1.92 15.59 6.54
CA VAL A 98 2.09 16.82 7.31
C VAL A 98 2.59 16.47 8.70
N ALA A 99 3.65 17.16 9.15
CA ALA A 99 4.29 16.87 10.44
C ALA A 99 3.39 17.21 11.63
N ALA A 100 2.52 18.20 11.48
CA ALA A 100 1.62 18.63 12.54
C ALA A 100 0.27 18.98 11.94
N PRO A 101 -0.81 18.91 12.73
CA PRO A 101 -2.12 19.35 12.25
C PRO A 101 -2.09 20.82 11.82
N VAL A 102 -2.73 21.14 10.72
CA VAL A 102 -2.84 22.51 10.21
C VAL A 102 -4.28 22.96 10.28
#